data_8636d29cb23deb6326ed44ce8885d307
#
_entry.id   8636d29cb23deb6326ed44ce8885d307
#
_cell.length_a   1.000
_cell.length_b   1.000
_cell.length_c   1.000
_cell.angle_alpha   90.00
_cell.angle_beta   90.00
_cell.angle_gamma   90.00
#
_symmetry.space_group_name_H-M   'P 1'
#
loop_
_entity.id
_entity.type
_entity.pdbx_description
1 polymer ?
#
loop_
_entity_poly.entity_id
_entity_poly.type
_entity_poly.pdbx_seq_one_letter_code
_entity_poly.pdbx_strand_id
1 'polypeptide(L)'
;MERSPNSTPFFSIITVTYNAEAYVEKTLASIVDQDFTDMELIVVDGQSTDRTLEIVDRYQEHVAVRIVEKDRGIYDAMNKGIRRARGTYINFMNAGDTFYEKQTLTKVHQAIVAQGAALAVDIAYGKVVNISSEQSNYQYEGGQPLSKKAFFLSMPMCHQTMFTRTALFDEVGRFPLERKAGALYDWLGAYYAQRQTLDHIIFIPERIAYYLVGGYSFRMMKSISRERIATANKYFSRKYQIFNLMLYGVTWIKAELLGLMTRYHLLDRYRRVKYQLLHRSV
;
A
#
# COMPACT_ATOMS: atom_id res chain seq x y z
N MET A 1 -0.52 18.16 24.74
CA MET A 1 -1.09 19.41 24.16
C MET A 1 -2.31 19.02 23.38
N GLU A 2 -3.48 19.43 23.82
CA GLU A 2 -4.72 19.22 23.06
C GLU A 2 -4.65 20.01 21.75
N ARG A 3 -4.99 19.38 20.66
CA ARG A 3 -5.02 20.00 19.33
C ARG A 3 -6.12 21.08 19.27
N SER A 4 -5.81 22.23 18.68
CA SER A 4 -6.85 23.13 18.19
C SER A 4 -7.73 22.40 17.18
N PRO A 5 -9.07 22.44 17.28
CA PRO A 5 -9.99 21.73 16.37
C PRO A 5 -9.81 22.04 14.88
N ASN A 6 -9.12 23.15 14.57
CA ASN A 6 -8.90 23.65 13.20
C ASN A 6 -7.47 23.41 12.66
N SER A 7 -6.58 22.73 13.40
CA SER A 7 -5.24 22.47 12.88
C SER A 7 -5.26 21.33 11.84
N THR A 8 -4.62 21.54 10.71
CA THR A 8 -4.39 20.52 9.68
C THR A 8 -3.50 19.41 10.26
N PRO A 9 -3.91 18.13 10.25
CA PRO A 9 -3.07 17.03 10.70
C PRO A 9 -1.84 16.86 9.81
N PHE A 10 -0.77 16.30 10.38
CA PHE A 10 0.36 15.92 9.54
C PHE A 10 0.04 14.68 8.71
N PHE A 11 -0.58 13.67 9.31
CA PHE A 11 -1.01 12.47 8.59
C PHE A 11 -2.53 12.29 8.55
N SER A 12 -3.07 11.85 7.39
CA SER A 12 -4.37 11.18 7.27
C SER A 12 -4.12 9.70 7.03
N ILE A 13 -4.50 8.87 7.98
CA ILE A 13 -4.44 7.41 7.83
C ILE A 13 -5.80 6.95 7.34
N ILE A 14 -5.85 6.38 6.14
CA ILE A 14 -7.09 5.90 5.51
C ILE A 14 -7.13 4.38 5.59
N THR A 15 -8.14 3.85 6.27
CA THR A 15 -8.44 2.41 6.33
C THR A 15 -9.66 2.12 5.48
N VAL A 16 -9.47 1.36 4.38
CA VAL A 16 -10.59 0.84 3.59
C VAL A 16 -10.91 -0.58 4.02
N THR A 17 -12.20 -0.89 4.14
CA THR A 17 -12.67 -2.17 4.63
C THR A 17 -13.94 -2.63 3.92
N TYR A 18 -14.07 -3.95 3.73
CA TYR A 18 -15.27 -4.62 3.23
C TYR A 18 -15.26 -6.08 3.66
N ASN A 19 -16.23 -6.48 4.49
CA ASN A 19 -16.35 -7.82 5.06
C ASN A 19 -14.99 -8.31 5.63
N ALA A 20 -14.44 -7.56 6.56
CA ALA A 20 -13.09 -7.72 7.10
C ALA A 20 -13.08 -7.97 8.62
N GLU A 21 -14.13 -8.57 9.19
CA GLU A 21 -14.27 -8.82 10.64
C GLU A 21 -13.07 -9.54 11.24
N ALA A 22 -12.42 -10.44 10.47
CA ALA A 22 -11.27 -11.19 10.93
C ALA A 22 -9.98 -10.35 11.04
N TYR A 23 -9.93 -9.15 10.43
CA TYR A 23 -8.67 -8.43 10.23
C TYR A 23 -8.71 -6.97 10.70
N VAL A 24 -9.86 -6.30 10.62
CA VAL A 24 -9.98 -4.86 10.81
C VAL A 24 -9.56 -4.42 12.21
N GLU A 25 -9.81 -5.22 13.24
CA GLU A 25 -9.44 -4.90 14.62
C GLU A 25 -7.94 -4.73 14.81
N LYS A 26 -7.14 -5.65 14.28
CA LYS A 26 -5.68 -5.57 14.34
C LYS A 26 -5.15 -4.31 13.65
N THR A 27 -5.75 -3.95 12.52
CA THR A 27 -5.38 -2.74 11.78
C THR A 27 -5.67 -1.49 12.59
N LEU A 28 -6.89 -1.34 13.10
CA LEU A 28 -7.30 -0.17 13.89
C LEU A 28 -6.47 -0.05 15.17
N ALA A 29 -6.26 -1.16 15.88
CA ALA A 29 -5.42 -1.19 17.08
C ALA A 29 -3.99 -0.69 16.78
N SER A 30 -3.39 -1.11 15.68
CA SER A 30 -2.03 -0.69 15.31
C SER A 30 -1.93 0.79 14.97
N ILE A 31 -3.01 1.41 14.48
CA ILE A 31 -3.09 2.85 14.18
C ILE A 31 -3.26 3.64 15.47
N VAL A 32 -4.17 3.21 16.33
CA VAL A 32 -4.47 3.90 17.60
C VAL A 32 -3.31 3.82 18.59
N ASP A 33 -2.51 2.73 18.54
CA ASP A 33 -1.34 2.55 19.40
C ASP A 33 -0.11 3.38 18.98
N GLN A 34 -0.18 4.14 17.87
CA GLN A 34 0.94 4.99 17.47
C GLN A 34 1.21 6.10 18.51
N ASP A 35 2.48 6.37 18.79
CA ASP A 35 2.90 7.45 19.70
C ASP A 35 2.84 8.85 19.07
N PHE A 36 2.52 8.92 17.78
CA PHE A 36 2.38 10.16 17.02
C PHE A 36 0.91 10.60 16.97
N THR A 37 0.60 11.72 17.62
CA THR A 37 -0.79 12.19 17.77
C THR A 37 -1.25 13.16 16.69
N ASP A 38 -0.31 13.72 15.88
CA ASP A 38 -0.65 14.70 14.83
C ASP A 38 -1.18 14.00 13.56
N MET A 39 -2.21 13.19 13.74
CA MET A 39 -2.86 12.42 12.67
C MET A 39 -4.39 12.42 12.80
N GLU A 40 -5.08 12.04 11.74
CA GLU A 40 -6.49 11.67 11.74
C GLU A 40 -6.66 10.28 11.15
N LEU A 41 -7.64 9.52 11.66
CA LEU A 41 -8.04 8.22 11.14
C LEU A 41 -9.35 8.39 10.36
N ILE A 42 -9.35 7.94 9.11
CA ILE A 42 -10.49 7.92 8.20
C ILE A 42 -10.83 6.47 7.88
N VAL A 43 -12.02 6.02 8.21
CA VAL A 43 -12.51 4.67 7.89
C VAL A 43 -13.51 4.75 6.74
N VAL A 44 -13.28 3.98 5.69
CA VAL A 44 -14.17 3.86 4.53
C VAL A 44 -14.61 2.40 4.40
N ASP A 45 -15.88 2.14 4.66
CA ASP A 45 -16.48 0.82 4.60
C ASP A 45 -17.39 0.68 3.38
N GLY A 46 -17.20 -0.40 2.61
CA GLY A 46 -17.95 -0.71 1.39
C GLY A 46 -19.34 -1.29 1.62
N GLN A 47 -20.03 -0.94 2.71
CA GLN A 47 -21.27 -1.55 3.22
C GLN A 47 -21.09 -3.02 3.61
N SER A 48 -20.19 -3.28 4.54
CA SER A 48 -19.99 -4.61 5.12
C SER A 48 -21.28 -5.17 5.74
N THR A 49 -21.44 -6.47 5.59
CA THR A 49 -22.60 -7.23 6.12
C THR A 49 -22.22 -8.21 7.23
N ASP A 50 -20.92 -8.33 7.52
CA ASP A 50 -20.37 -9.07 8.67
C ASP A 50 -20.19 -8.12 9.87
N ARG A 51 -19.45 -8.55 10.88
CA ARG A 51 -19.20 -7.77 12.10
C ARG A 51 -18.19 -6.65 11.95
N THR A 52 -17.73 -6.32 10.73
CA THR A 52 -16.74 -5.26 10.48
C THR A 52 -17.15 -3.94 11.11
N LEU A 53 -18.39 -3.50 10.88
CA LEU A 53 -18.88 -2.22 11.38
C LEU A 53 -19.01 -2.20 12.90
N GLU A 54 -19.43 -3.32 13.53
CA GLU A 54 -19.46 -3.48 14.99
C GLU A 54 -18.06 -3.30 15.59
N ILE A 55 -17.03 -3.84 14.92
CA ILE A 55 -15.66 -3.68 15.36
C ILE A 55 -15.18 -2.23 15.20
N VAL A 56 -15.48 -1.58 14.08
CA VAL A 56 -15.16 -0.16 13.85
C VAL A 56 -15.81 0.73 14.92
N ASP A 57 -17.03 0.43 15.35
CA ASP A 57 -17.75 1.19 16.37
C ASP A 57 -17.02 1.22 17.71
N ARG A 58 -16.25 0.18 18.05
CA ARG A 58 -15.42 0.15 19.27
C ARG A 58 -14.27 1.16 19.25
N TYR A 59 -13.90 1.66 18.06
CA TYR A 59 -12.84 2.64 17.85
C TYR A 59 -13.37 4.04 17.49
N GLN A 60 -14.67 4.29 17.62
CA GLN A 60 -15.34 5.52 17.17
C GLN A 60 -14.72 6.82 17.72
N GLU A 61 -14.18 6.80 18.94
CA GLU A 61 -13.53 7.96 19.56
C GLU A 61 -12.22 8.36 18.89
N HIS A 62 -11.60 7.44 18.13
CA HIS A 62 -10.36 7.65 17.39
C HIS A 62 -10.61 7.94 15.90
N VAL A 63 -11.83 7.68 15.39
CA VAL A 63 -12.19 7.85 13.97
C VAL A 63 -12.67 9.25 13.72
N ALA A 64 -11.86 10.06 13.04
CA ALA A 64 -12.22 11.43 12.68
C ALA A 64 -13.31 11.50 11.60
N VAL A 65 -13.30 10.55 10.64
CA VAL A 65 -14.27 10.45 9.55
C VAL A 65 -14.62 9.01 9.30
N ARG A 66 -15.93 8.70 9.30
CA ARG A 66 -16.47 7.39 8.92
C ARG A 66 -17.36 7.54 7.69
N ILE A 67 -17.10 6.72 6.67
CA ILE A 67 -17.88 6.63 5.43
C ILE A 67 -18.38 5.20 5.31
N VAL A 68 -19.70 4.99 5.22
CA VAL A 68 -20.29 3.67 5.01
C VAL A 68 -21.19 3.75 3.78
N GLU A 69 -20.65 3.36 2.64
CA GLU A 69 -21.38 3.40 1.38
C GLU A 69 -20.79 2.42 0.37
N LYS A 70 -21.62 1.88 -0.51
CA LYS A 70 -21.19 0.95 -1.56
C LYS A 70 -20.09 1.59 -2.40
N ASP A 71 -19.05 0.82 -2.68
CA ASP A 71 -17.96 1.21 -3.57
C ASP A 71 -17.91 0.35 -4.85
N ARG A 72 -17.15 0.81 -5.82
CA ARG A 72 -16.85 0.11 -7.09
C ARG A 72 -15.52 -0.64 -7.01
N GLY A 73 -15.05 -0.94 -5.82
CA GLY A 73 -13.79 -1.60 -5.52
C GLY A 73 -12.86 -0.76 -4.66
N ILE A 74 -11.73 -1.35 -4.27
CA ILE A 74 -10.79 -0.79 -3.30
C ILE A 74 -10.33 0.65 -3.63
N TYR A 75 -10.11 0.96 -4.90
CA TYR A 75 -9.64 2.29 -5.31
C TYR A 75 -10.75 3.36 -5.27
N ASP A 76 -12.01 2.96 -5.41
CA ASP A 76 -13.13 3.88 -5.20
C ASP A 76 -13.25 4.22 -3.71
N ALA A 77 -13.13 3.23 -2.83
CA ALA A 77 -13.08 3.45 -1.38
C ALA A 77 -11.88 4.33 -0.98
N MET A 78 -10.67 4.06 -1.51
CA MET A 78 -9.50 4.91 -1.29
C MET A 78 -9.76 6.36 -1.76
N ASN A 79 -10.34 6.56 -2.94
CA ASN A 79 -10.68 7.88 -3.47
C ASN A 79 -11.71 8.62 -2.60
N LYS A 80 -12.65 7.90 -1.98
CA LYS A 80 -13.59 8.48 -1.00
C LYS A 80 -12.85 8.99 0.23
N GLY A 81 -11.89 8.21 0.74
CA GLY A 81 -11.02 8.60 1.85
C GLY A 81 -10.17 9.83 1.50
N ILE A 82 -9.53 9.85 0.31
CA ILE A 82 -8.74 10.99 -0.16
C ILE A 82 -9.56 12.30 -0.14
N ARG A 83 -10.81 12.26 -0.58
CA ARG A 83 -11.70 13.46 -0.57
C ARG A 83 -11.98 14.02 0.81
N ARG A 84 -11.78 13.24 1.86
CA ARG A 84 -12.02 13.63 3.26
C ARG A 84 -10.75 13.91 4.05
N ALA A 85 -9.61 13.51 3.50
CA ALA A 85 -8.31 13.72 4.12
C ALA A 85 -7.97 15.21 4.20
N ARG A 86 -7.53 15.64 5.39
CA ARG A 86 -7.06 17.01 5.66
C ARG A 86 -5.57 17.04 5.96
N GLY A 87 -4.98 15.88 6.22
CA GLY A 87 -3.56 15.77 6.55
C GLY A 87 -2.64 16.19 5.41
N THR A 88 -1.45 16.64 5.77
CA THR A 88 -0.40 16.99 4.79
C THR A 88 0.01 15.76 3.96
N TYR A 89 0.05 14.59 4.58
CA TYR A 89 0.37 13.32 3.94
C TYR A 89 -0.72 12.28 4.19
N ILE A 90 -1.01 11.49 3.16
CA ILE A 90 -1.93 10.36 3.23
C ILE A 90 -1.14 9.06 3.26
N ASN A 91 -1.54 8.13 4.15
CA ASN A 91 -1.15 6.73 4.13
C ASN A 91 -2.40 5.84 4.04
N PHE A 92 -2.30 4.73 3.32
CA PHE A 92 -3.36 3.72 3.24
C PHE A 92 -2.96 2.49 4.06
N MET A 93 -3.59 2.33 5.21
CA MET A 93 -3.47 1.15 6.06
C MET A 93 -4.77 0.36 5.98
N ASN A 94 -4.89 -0.51 4.97
CA ASN A 94 -6.13 -1.25 4.71
C ASN A 94 -6.35 -2.38 5.72
N ALA A 95 -7.59 -2.83 5.88
CA ALA A 95 -7.91 -3.95 6.77
C ALA A 95 -7.08 -5.21 6.42
N GLY A 96 -6.33 -5.70 7.40
CA GLY A 96 -5.36 -6.79 7.28
C GLY A 96 -3.90 -6.36 7.35
N ASP A 97 -3.61 -5.08 7.06
CA ASP A 97 -2.28 -4.51 7.20
C ASP A 97 -2.15 -3.79 8.55
N THR A 98 -0.94 -3.69 9.08
CA THR A 98 -0.69 -3.00 10.36
C THR A 98 0.61 -2.21 10.31
N PHE A 99 0.72 -1.15 11.09
CA PHE A 99 2.02 -0.52 11.33
C PHE A 99 2.99 -1.51 11.98
N TYR A 100 4.26 -1.38 11.68
CA TYR A 100 5.29 -2.29 12.16
C TYR A 100 5.49 -2.20 13.67
N GLU A 101 5.53 -0.98 14.21
CA GLU A 101 5.75 -0.70 15.62
C GLU A 101 5.10 0.63 16.02
N LYS A 102 5.05 0.89 17.33
CA LYS A 102 4.42 2.07 17.91
C LYS A 102 5.05 3.41 17.46
N GLN A 103 6.36 3.42 17.18
CA GLN A 103 7.11 4.60 16.77
C GLN A 103 7.13 4.84 15.24
N THR A 104 6.40 4.05 14.47
CA THR A 104 6.48 4.10 13.00
C THR A 104 6.16 5.49 12.46
N LEU A 105 5.05 6.11 12.89
CA LEU A 105 4.66 7.43 12.39
C LEU A 105 5.64 8.52 12.84
N THR A 106 6.15 8.45 14.06
CA THR A 106 7.18 9.37 14.55
C THR A 106 8.45 9.30 13.69
N LYS A 107 8.92 8.10 13.36
CA LYS A 107 10.11 7.91 12.49
C LYS A 107 9.88 8.44 11.08
N VAL A 108 8.70 8.19 10.51
CA VAL A 108 8.34 8.71 9.18
C VAL A 108 8.27 10.24 9.18
N HIS A 109 7.63 10.83 10.18
CA HIS A 109 7.57 12.27 10.34
C HIS A 109 8.97 12.88 10.40
N GLN A 110 9.84 12.35 11.26
CA GLN A 110 11.22 12.82 11.40
C GLN A 110 11.99 12.73 10.07
N ALA A 111 11.84 11.62 9.34
CA ALA A 111 12.51 11.45 8.04
C ALA A 111 12.04 12.45 6.99
N ILE A 112 10.74 12.78 6.95
CA ILE A 112 10.19 13.79 6.04
C ILE A 112 10.68 15.18 6.41
N VAL A 113 10.59 15.56 7.69
CA VAL A 113 10.97 16.88 8.17
C VAL A 113 12.48 17.12 8.05
N ALA A 114 13.29 16.07 8.20
CA ALA A 114 14.76 16.15 8.06
C ALA A 114 15.21 16.58 6.64
N GLN A 115 14.34 16.43 5.61
CA GLN A 115 14.66 16.94 4.27
C GLN A 115 14.64 18.47 4.19
N GLY A 116 14.05 19.13 5.19
CA GLY A 116 13.99 20.60 5.29
C GLY A 116 13.15 21.24 4.18
N ALA A 117 13.18 22.57 4.14
CA ALA A 117 12.46 23.33 3.09
C ALA A 117 13.09 23.21 1.69
N ALA A 118 14.30 22.67 1.60
CA ALA A 118 15.01 22.55 0.33
C ALA A 118 14.45 21.45 -0.58
N LEU A 119 13.84 20.41 0.01
CA LEU A 119 13.21 19.31 -0.74
C LEU A 119 11.75 19.15 -0.30
N ALA A 120 10.82 19.57 -1.15
CA ALA A 120 9.41 19.22 -0.96
C ALA A 120 9.25 17.70 -1.23
N VAL A 121 9.07 16.92 -0.16
CA VAL A 121 8.86 15.47 -0.29
C VAL A 121 7.46 15.22 -0.85
N ASP A 122 7.38 14.67 -2.04
CA ASP A 122 6.12 14.27 -2.67
C ASP A 122 5.65 12.91 -2.13
N ILE A 123 6.57 11.95 -2.02
CA ILE A 123 6.29 10.60 -1.53
C ILE A 123 7.43 10.14 -0.61
N ALA A 124 7.10 9.72 0.60
CA ALA A 124 8.01 8.99 1.47
C ALA A 124 7.54 7.52 1.54
N TYR A 125 8.45 6.56 1.50
CA TYR A 125 8.12 5.16 1.66
C TYR A 125 9.25 4.39 2.33
N GLY A 126 8.91 3.26 2.95
CA GLY A 126 9.90 2.44 3.63
C GLY A 126 9.72 0.95 3.35
N LYS A 127 10.28 0.14 4.23
CA LYS A 127 10.26 -1.31 4.10
C LYS A 127 8.92 -1.89 4.56
N VAL A 128 8.53 -3.00 3.91
CA VAL A 128 7.38 -3.81 4.28
C VAL A 128 7.85 -5.17 4.76
N VAL A 129 7.23 -5.68 5.82
CA VAL A 129 7.42 -7.06 6.28
C VAL A 129 6.23 -7.89 5.81
N ASN A 130 6.49 -8.83 4.91
CA ASN A 130 5.46 -9.68 4.33
C ASN A 130 5.25 -10.92 5.21
N ILE A 131 4.01 -11.17 5.64
CA ILE A 131 3.61 -12.32 6.46
C ILE A 131 2.78 -13.25 5.58
N SER A 132 3.18 -14.52 5.44
CA SER A 132 2.53 -15.45 4.51
C SER A 132 1.25 -16.10 5.02
N SER A 133 1.05 -16.22 6.35
CA SER A 133 -0.19 -16.57 7.08
C SER A 133 0.07 -16.44 8.58
N GLU A 134 -0.97 -16.40 9.41
CA GLU A 134 -0.84 -16.42 10.88
C GLU A 134 -0.19 -17.71 11.41
N GLN A 135 -0.23 -18.79 10.64
CA GLN A 135 0.32 -20.10 11.00
C GLN A 135 1.75 -20.35 10.49
N SER A 136 2.24 -19.54 9.57
CA SER A 136 3.60 -19.66 9.08
C SER A 136 4.46 -18.53 9.64
N ASN A 137 5.49 -18.85 10.40
CA ASN A 137 6.52 -17.91 10.85
C ASN A 137 7.38 -17.37 9.68
N TYR A 138 6.89 -17.49 8.42
CA TYR A 138 7.63 -17.04 7.26
C TYR A 138 7.38 -15.55 7.02
N GLN A 139 8.40 -14.75 7.28
CA GLN A 139 8.43 -13.33 7.02
C GLN A 139 9.55 -13.02 6.02
N TYR A 140 9.32 -12.15 5.08
CA TYR A 140 10.37 -11.61 4.22
C TYR A 140 10.21 -10.10 4.07
N GLU A 141 11.34 -9.41 4.06
CA GLU A 141 11.38 -7.96 3.95
C GLU A 141 11.34 -7.53 2.48
N GLY A 142 10.50 -6.55 2.18
CA GLY A 142 10.42 -5.86 0.89
C GLY A 142 10.69 -4.37 1.06
N GLY A 143 10.87 -3.67 -0.06
CA GLY A 143 11.18 -2.25 -0.08
C GLY A 143 12.69 -2.02 -0.18
N GLN A 144 13.08 -1.24 -1.20
CA GLN A 144 14.48 -0.90 -1.50
C GLN A 144 14.56 0.54 -1.97
N PRO A 145 15.73 1.20 -1.87
CA PRO A 145 15.93 2.52 -2.45
C PRO A 145 15.50 2.56 -3.93
N LEU A 146 14.83 3.65 -4.30
CA LEU A 146 14.28 3.81 -5.62
C LEU A 146 15.39 4.05 -6.64
N SER A 147 15.41 3.25 -7.70
CA SER A 147 16.14 3.54 -8.92
C SER A 147 15.18 3.71 -10.08
N LYS A 148 15.54 4.47 -11.11
CA LYS A 148 14.72 4.57 -12.34
C LYS A 148 14.37 3.20 -12.91
N LYS A 149 15.33 2.27 -12.93
CA LYS A 149 15.11 0.90 -13.39
C LYS A 149 14.06 0.19 -12.53
N ALA A 150 14.17 0.25 -11.21
CA ALA A 150 13.22 -0.38 -10.30
C ALA A 150 11.81 0.23 -10.46
N PHE A 151 11.70 1.55 -10.57
CA PHE A 151 10.43 2.24 -10.79
C PHE A 151 9.71 1.74 -12.04
N PHE A 152 10.41 1.61 -13.16
CA PHE A 152 9.80 1.22 -14.43
C PHE A 152 9.56 -0.28 -14.59
N LEU A 153 10.29 -1.14 -13.89
CA LEU A 153 10.24 -2.60 -14.07
C LEU A 153 9.56 -3.35 -12.93
N SER A 154 9.49 -2.77 -11.75
CA SER A 154 8.85 -3.38 -10.60
C SER A 154 8.10 -2.29 -9.85
N MET A 155 7.13 -2.64 -9.02
CA MET A 155 6.59 -1.68 -8.06
C MET A 155 7.41 -1.80 -6.78
N PRO A 156 8.43 -0.92 -6.57
CA PRO A 156 9.32 -1.04 -5.42
C PRO A 156 8.68 -0.57 -4.11
N MET A 157 7.49 0.02 -4.20
CA MET A 157 6.74 0.61 -3.10
C MET A 157 5.42 -0.14 -2.89
N CYS A 158 5.09 -0.41 -1.65
CA CYS A 158 3.77 -0.91 -1.24
C CYS A 158 2.95 0.26 -0.69
N HIS A 159 1.66 0.33 -1.01
CA HIS A 159 0.81 1.44 -0.56
C HIS A 159 0.78 1.58 0.97
N GLN A 160 0.88 0.48 1.73
CA GLN A 160 0.91 0.49 3.19
C GLN A 160 2.14 1.21 3.76
N THR A 161 3.24 1.24 3.00
CA THR A 161 4.47 1.90 3.42
C THR A 161 4.65 3.29 2.83
N MET A 162 3.70 3.74 1.99
CA MET A 162 3.77 5.02 1.30
C MET A 162 3.03 6.12 2.07
N PHE A 163 3.67 7.26 2.18
CA PHE A 163 3.10 8.51 2.67
C PHE A 163 3.18 9.51 1.52
N THR A 164 2.02 9.81 0.97
CA THR A 164 1.89 10.64 -0.24
C THR A 164 1.38 12.01 0.13
N ARG A 165 2.05 13.08 -0.30
CA ARG A 165 1.59 14.45 -0.08
C ARG A 165 0.17 14.62 -0.66
N THR A 166 -0.76 15.04 0.17
CA THR A 166 -2.20 15.06 -0.14
C THR A 166 -2.51 15.87 -1.41
N ALA A 167 -1.85 17.01 -1.60
CA ALA A 167 -2.04 17.86 -2.78
C ALA A 167 -1.72 17.14 -4.11
N LEU A 168 -0.91 16.08 -4.10
CA LEU A 168 -0.61 15.31 -5.32
C LEU A 168 -1.86 14.65 -5.92
N PHE A 169 -2.86 14.31 -5.10
CA PHE A 169 -4.11 13.73 -5.59
C PHE A 169 -4.99 14.74 -6.34
N ASP A 170 -4.75 16.02 -6.19
CA ASP A 170 -5.37 17.06 -7.00
C ASP A 170 -4.49 17.41 -8.21
N GLU A 171 -3.17 17.42 -8.05
CA GLU A 171 -2.21 17.72 -9.11
C GLU A 171 -2.14 16.60 -10.17
N VAL A 172 -1.97 15.35 -9.74
CA VAL A 172 -1.81 14.16 -10.61
C VAL A 172 -3.16 13.53 -10.96
N GLY A 173 -4.17 13.74 -10.11
CA GLY A 173 -5.46 13.08 -10.15
C GLY A 173 -5.55 11.92 -9.16
N ARG A 174 -6.76 11.42 -8.96
CA ARG A 174 -7.06 10.29 -8.06
C ARG A 174 -6.82 8.95 -8.74
N PHE A 175 -6.93 7.85 -7.99
CA PHE A 175 -6.78 6.51 -8.56
C PHE A 175 -7.80 6.24 -9.66
N PRO A 176 -7.36 5.75 -10.83
CA PRO A 176 -8.25 5.40 -11.93
C PRO A 176 -9.12 4.20 -11.59
N LEU A 177 -10.44 4.31 -11.76
CA LEU A 177 -11.41 3.30 -11.34
C LEU A 177 -11.57 2.17 -12.34
N GLU A 178 -11.11 2.34 -13.57
CA GLU A 178 -11.03 1.29 -14.58
C GLU A 178 -9.98 0.22 -14.27
N ARG A 179 -9.05 0.52 -13.35
CA ARG A 179 -8.04 -0.42 -12.87
C ARG A 179 -8.56 -1.22 -11.68
N LYS A 180 -8.45 -2.54 -11.75
CA LYS A 180 -8.90 -3.43 -10.66
C LYS A 180 -7.86 -3.56 -9.53
N ALA A 181 -6.58 -3.63 -9.88
CA ALA A 181 -5.52 -3.86 -8.91
C ALA A 181 -4.22 -3.09 -9.19
N GLY A 182 -4.06 -2.53 -10.38
CA GLY A 182 -2.86 -1.80 -10.81
C GLY A 182 -2.99 -0.28 -10.76
N ALA A 183 -4.03 0.29 -10.13
CA ALA A 183 -4.28 1.72 -10.14
C ALA A 183 -3.15 2.53 -9.49
N LEU A 184 -2.52 2.01 -8.43
CA LEU A 184 -1.36 2.66 -7.83
C LEU A 184 -0.20 2.77 -8.81
N TYR A 185 0.06 1.72 -9.59
CA TYR A 185 1.13 1.75 -10.59
C TYR A 185 0.81 2.72 -11.75
N ASP A 186 -0.46 2.79 -12.18
CA ASP A 186 -0.94 3.75 -13.17
C ASP A 186 -0.80 5.19 -12.66
N TRP A 187 -1.16 5.43 -11.39
CA TRP A 187 -1.02 6.73 -10.73
C TRP A 187 0.45 7.17 -10.61
N LEU A 188 1.34 6.25 -10.22
CA LEU A 188 2.79 6.51 -10.19
C LEU A 188 3.35 6.80 -11.59
N GLY A 189 2.82 6.14 -12.63
CA GLY A 189 3.15 6.45 -14.02
C GLY A 189 2.74 7.88 -14.41
N ALA A 190 1.54 8.30 -14.02
CA ALA A 190 1.04 9.67 -14.24
C ALA A 190 1.87 10.71 -13.45
N TYR A 191 2.21 10.41 -12.19
CA TYR A 191 3.12 11.22 -11.38
C TYR A 191 4.44 11.46 -12.10
N TYR A 192 5.10 10.36 -12.56
CA TYR A 192 6.36 10.49 -13.28
C TYR A 192 6.22 11.28 -14.61
N ALA A 193 5.12 11.08 -15.33
CA ALA A 193 4.88 11.83 -16.59
C ALA A 193 4.80 13.35 -16.37
N GLN A 194 4.30 13.79 -15.21
CA GLN A 194 4.22 15.20 -14.85
C GLN A 194 5.55 15.75 -14.28
N ARG A 195 6.16 15.02 -13.35
CA ARG A 195 7.36 15.48 -12.64
C ARG A 195 8.67 15.31 -13.43
N GLN A 196 8.74 14.32 -14.31
CA GLN A 196 9.92 13.91 -15.09
C GLN A 196 11.15 13.57 -14.23
N THR A 197 10.99 13.54 -12.90
CA THR A 197 12.00 13.18 -11.91
C THR A 197 11.43 12.30 -10.81
N LEU A 198 12.28 11.60 -10.10
CA LEU A 198 11.96 10.81 -8.91
C LEU A 198 12.62 11.38 -7.64
N ASP A 199 13.26 12.54 -7.74
CA ASP A 199 14.09 13.12 -6.68
C ASP A 199 13.27 13.56 -5.47
N HIS A 200 11.95 13.82 -5.66
CA HIS A 200 11.01 14.13 -4.59
C HIS A 200 10.42 12.88 -3.88
N ILE A 201 10.91 11.68 -4.23
CA ILE A 201 10.53 10.43 -3.58
C ILE A 201 11.68 9.99 -2.68
N ILE A 202 11.44 9.92 -1.37
CA ILE A 202 12.45 9.48 -0.42
C ILE A 202 12.21 8.05 0.06
N PHE A 203 13.29 7.31 0.24
CA PHE A 203 13.28 5.99 0.87
C PHE A 203 13.71 6.11 2.34
N ILE A 204 12.89 5.59 3.23
CA ILE A 204 13.15 5.50 4.67
C ILE A 204 13.62 4.08 4.95
N PRO A 205 14.83 3.84 5.47
CA PRO A 205 15.38 2.50 5.68
C PRO A 205 14.74 1.75 6.86
N GLU A 206 13.60 2.23 7.35
CA GLU A 206 12.81 1.67 8.45
C GLU A 206 11.73 0.71 7.96
N ARG A 207 11.35 -0.24 8.80
CA ARG A 207 10.17 -1.08 8.62
C ARG A 207 8.93 -0.26 8.96
N ILE A 208 8.00 -0.16 8.02
CA ILE A 208 6.82 0.68 8.17
C ILE A 208 5.58 -0.15 8.46
N ALA A 209 5.41 -1.26 7.75
CA ALA A 209 4.17 -2.03 7.84
C ALA A 209 4.40 -3.53 7.75
N TYR A 210 3.50 -4.28 8.38
CA TYR A 210 3.25 -5.66 8.07
C TYR A 210 2.19 -5.76 6.97
N TYR A 211 2.43 -6.60 5.98
CA TYR A 211 1.53 -6.93 4.88
C TYR A 211 1.14 -8.40 4.91
N LEU A 212 -0.15 -8.69 5.03
CA LEU A 212 -0.67 -10.06 4.97
C LEU A 212 -0.75 -10.55 3.53
N VAL A 213 0.16 -11.44 3.15
CA VAL A 213 0.22 -12.03 1.80
C VAL A 213 -0.93 -13.01 1.61
N GLY A 214 -1.60 -12.93 0.47
CA GLY A 214 -2.72 -13.83 0.13
C GLY A 214 -4.06 -13.10 -0.01
N GLY A 215 -4.09 -11.81 0.28
CA GLY A 215 -5.27 -10.95 0.12
C GLY A 215 -5.65 -10.68 -1.34
N TYR A 216 -6.31 -9.54 -1.55
CA TYR A 216 -6.85 -9.11 -2.84
C TYR A 216 -5.81 -9.08 -3.97
N SER A 217 -4.64 -8.48 -3.72
CA SER A 217 -3.57 -8.32 -4.73
C SER A 217 -3.04 -9.67 -5.22
N PHE A 218 -2.93 -10.68 -4.35
CA PHE A 218 -2.49 -12.02 -4.75
C PHE A 218 -3.48 -12.68 -5.72
N ARG A 219 -4.78 -12.59 -5.43
CA ARG A 219 -5.85 -13.12 -6.30
C ARG A 219 -5.89 -12.42 -7.65
N MET A 220 -5.49 -11.13 -7.71
CA MET A 220 -5.54 -10.30 -8.91
C MET A 220 -4.22 -10.26 -9.71
N MET A 221 -3.25 -11.13 -9.43
CA MET A 221 -1.90 -11.09 -10.02
C MET A 221 -1.90 -11.04 -11.56
N LYS A 222 -2.78 -11.82 -12.23
CA LYS A 222 -2.90 -11.79 -13.70
C LYS A 222 -3.43 -10.45 -14.20
N SER A 223 -4.40 -9.85 -13.51
CA SER A 223 -4.95 -8.52 -13.83
C SER A 223 -3.89 -7.44 -13.64
N ILE A 224 -3.18 -7.46 -12.52
CA ILE A 224 -2.08 -6.52 -12.22
C ILE A 224 -1.05 -6.52 -13.34
N SER A 225 -0.64 -7.70 -13.81
CA SER A 225 0.35 -7.82 -14.88
C SER A 225 -0.10 -7.21 -16.20
N ARG A 226 -1.38 -7.39 -16.57
CA ARG A 226 -1.97 -6.76 -17.77
C ARG A 226 -2.08 -5.25 -17.62
N GLU A 227 -2.54 -4.79 -16.47
CA GLU A 227 -2.69 -3.38 -16.16
C GLU A 227 -1.34 -2.66 -16.15
N ARG A 228 -0.27 -3.33 -15.69
CA ARG A 228 1.11 -2.81 -15.77
C ARG A 228 1.58 -2.60 -17.20
N ILE A 229 1.28 -3.51 -18.13
CA ILE A 229 1.62 -3.32 -19.54
C ILE A 229 0.89 -2.09 -20.08
N ALA A 230 -0.41 -1.95 -19.79
CA ALA A 230 -1.17 -0.80 -20.24
C ALA A 230 -0.59 0.53 -19.70
N THR A 231 -0.19 0.56 -18.41
CA THR A 231 0.49 1.70 -17.81
C THR A 231 1.83 1.99 -18.47
N ALA A 232 2.65 0.94 -18.70
CA ALA A 232 3.94 1.10 -19.36
C ALA A 232 3.79 1.66 -20.78
N ASN A 233 2.78 1.19 -21.54
CA ASN A 233 2.50 1.69 -22.87
C ASN A 233 2.03 3.16 -22.88
N LYS A 234 1.37 3.59 -21.80
CA LYS A 234 0.84 4.96 -21.66
C LYS A 234 1.92 5.99 -21.27
N TYR A 235 2.83 5.60 -20.35
CA TYR A 235 3.69 6.58 -19.68
C TYR A 235 5.19 6.35 -19.90
N PHE A 236 5.62 5.15 -20.34
CA PHE A 236 7.04 4.81 -20.35
C PHE A 236 7.62 4.75 -21.76
N SER A 237 8.94 4.95 -21.86
CA SER A 237 9.65 4.82 -23.12
C SER A 237 9.58 3.38 -23.67
N ARG A 238 9.73 3.23 -25.00
CA ARG A 238 9.64 1.95 -25.72
C ARG A 238 10.49 0.84 -25.11
N LYS A 239 11.68 1.19 -24.62
CA LYS A 239 12.56 0.25 -23.89
C LYS A 239 11.86 -0.41 -22.72
N TYR A 240 11.22 0.38 -21.85
CA TYR A 240 10.54 -0.14 -20.66
C TYR A 240 9.22 -0.83 -21.00
N GLN A 241 8.56 -0.45 -22.09
CA GLN A 241 7.37 -1.16 -22.60
C GLN A 241 7.74 -2.61 -22.95
N ILE A 242 8.82 -2.82 -23.73
CA ILE A 242 9.31 -4.16 -24.11
C ILE A 242 9.66 -4.97 -22.85
N PHE A 243 10.40 -4.39 -21.90
CA PHE A 243 10.75 -5.08 -20.65
C PHE A 243 9.52 -5.47 -19.82
N ASN A 244 8.51 -4.60 -19.72
CA ASN A 244 7.27 -4.94 -19.02
C ASN A 244 6.50 -6.07 -19.71
N LEU A 245 6.52 -6.14 -21.04
CA LEU A 245 5.93 -7.24 -21.80
C LEU A 245 6.63 -8.57 -21.52
N MET A 246 7.98 -8.58 -21.47
CA MET A 246 8.76 -9.76 -21.10
C MET A 246 8.47 -10.21 -19.67
N LEU A 247 8.44 -9.28 -18.72
CA LEU A 247 8.10 -9.57 -17.33
C LEU A 247 6.67 -10.12 -17.17
N TYR A 248 5.73 -9.65 -18.01
CA TYR A 248 4.39 -10.19 -18.05
C TYR A 248 4.40 -11.67 -18.43
N GLY A 249 5.12 -12.05 -19.48
CA GLY A 249 5.24 -13.46 -19.88
C GLY A 249 5.76 -14.34 -18.74
N VAL A 250 6.83 -13.91 -18.06
CA VAL A 250 7.40 -14.62 -16.90
C VAL A 250 6.38 -14.70 -15.75
N THR A 251 5.70 -13.61 -15.45
CA THR A 251 4.70 -13.56 -14.36
C THR A 251 3.49 -14.43 -14.67
N TRP A 252 3.07 -14.47 -15.93
CA TRP A 252 1.96 -15.31 -16.38
C TRP A 252 2.31 -16.80 -16.25
N ILE A 253 3.49 -17.23 -16.74
CA ILE A 253 3.99 -18.61 -16.59
C ILE A 253 4.05 -18.99 -15.10
N LYS A 254 4.60 -18.11 -14.26
CA LYS A 254 4.67 -18.34 -12.82
C LYS A 254 3.27 -18.49 -12.19
N ALA A 255 2.30 -17.67 -12.59
CA ALA A 255 0.94 -17.74 -12.08
C ALA A 255 0.26 -19.06 -12.48
N GLU A 256 0.46 -19.55 -13.74
CA GLU A 256 -0.05 -20.84 -14.18
C GLU A 256 0.57 -21.99 -13.39
N LEU A 257 1.91 -21.99 -13.22
CA LEU A 257 2.61 -23.02 -12.43
C LEU A 257 2.12 -23.03 -10.98
N LEU A 258 1.97 -21.87 -10.34
CA LEU A 258 1.43 -21.79 -8.98
C LEU A 258 -0.02 -22.29 -8.91
N GLY A 259 -0.85 -21.97 -9.91
CA GLY A 259 -2.22 -22.49 -10.02
C GLY A 259 -2.27 -24.02 -10.13
N LEU A 260 -1.40 -24.61 -10.94
CA LEU A 260 -1.25 -26.06 -11.04
C LEU A 260 -0.77 -26.68 -9.71
N MET A 261 0.24 -26.06 -9.06
CA MET A 261 0.76 -26.54 -7.77
C MET A 261 -0.32 -26.48 -6.68
N THR A 262 -1.18 -25.45 -6.68
CA THR A 262 -2.31 -25.36 -5.75
C THR A 262 -3.32 -26.47 -6.03
N ARG A 263 -3.68 -26.70 -7.31
CA ARG A 263 -4.61 -27.75 -7.73
C ARG A 263 -4.14 -29.15 -7.33
N TYR A 264 -2.84 -29.40 -7.31
CA TYR A 264 -2.25 -30.69 -6.95
C TYR A 264 -1.71 -30.72 -5.50
N HIS A 265 -2.08 -29.75 -4.66
CA HIS A 265 -1.61 -29.63 -3.24
C HIS A 265 -0.08 -29.63 -3.06
N LEU A 266 0.66 -29.19 -4.07
CA LEU A 266 2.12 -29.14 -4.07
C LEU A 266 2.69 -27.80 -3.59
N LEU A 267 1.85 -26.80 -3.38
CA LEU A 267 2.27 -25.41 -3.08
C LEU A 267 3.07 -25.31 -1.76
N ASP A 268 2.63 -26.04 -0.72
CA ASP A 268 3.32 -25.99 0.58
C ASP A 268 4.66 -26.72 0.56
N ARG A 269 4.77 -27.79 -0.25
CA ARG A 269 6.03 -28.48 -0.49
C ARG A 269 7.02 -27.57 -1.24
N TYR A 270 6.57 -26.89 -2.27
CA TYR A 270 7.35 -25.88 -3.01
C TYR A 270 7.84 -24.76 -2.11
N ARG A 271 6.97 -24.18 -1.27
CA ARG A 271 7.31 -23.11 -0.32
C ARG A 271 8.39 -23.56 0.66
N ARG A 272 8.27 -24.76 1.22
CA ARG A 272 9.29 -25.34 2.14
C ARG A 272 10.65 -25.54 1.47
N VAL A 273 10.68 -26.10 0.28
CA VAL A 273 11.94 -26.31 -0.47
C VAL A 273 12.57 -24.97 -0.85
N LYS A 274 11.80 -24.02 -1.35
CA LYS A 274 12.27 -22.67 -1.67
C LYS A 274 12.87 -21.98 -0.46
N TYR A 275 12.24 -22.09 0.71
CA TYR A 275 12.74 -21.53 1.96
C TYR A 275 14.10 -22.16 2.34
N GLN A 276 14.21 -23.48 2.28
CA GLN A 276 15.44 -24.21 2.60
C GLN A 276 16.59 -23.83 1.65
N LEU A 277 16.31 -23.59 0.36
CA LEU A 277 17.33 -23.18 -0.60
C LEU A 277 17.83 -21.74 -0.38
N LEU A 278 16.93 -20.83 -0.01
CA LEU A 278 17.27 -19.41 0.23
C LEU A 278 18.06 -19.21 1.54
N HIS A 279 17.93 -20.10 2.52
CA HIS A 279 18.61 -20.01 3.82
C HIS A 279 19.77 -21.00 4.01
N ARG A 280 20.13 -21.76 2.97
CA ARG A 280 21.37 -22.56 2.96
C ARG A 280 22.62 -21.80 2.52
N SER A 281 22.48 -20.51 2.20
CA SER A 281 23.56 -19.64 1.69
C SER A 281 23.96 -18.56 2.70
N VAL A 282 23.80 -18.82 4.02
CA VAL A 282 24.36 -18.00 5.11
C VAL A 282 25.13 -18.92 6.06
#